data_c149fa9ab8bb22fef8044c29121a5edc
#
_entry.id   c149fa9ab8bb22fef8044c29121a5edc
#
_cell.length_a   1.000
_cell.length_b   1.000
_cell.length_c   1.000
_cell.angle_alpha   90.00
_cell.angle_beta   90.00
_cell.angle_gamma   90.00
#
_symmetry.space_group_name_H-M   'P 1'
#
loop_
_entity.id
_entity.type
_entity.pdbx_description
1 polymer ?
#
loop_
_entity_poly.entity_id
_entity_poly.type
_entity_poly.pdbx_seq_one_letter_code
_entity_poly.pdbx_strand_id
1 'polypeptide(L)'
;MDFGTIIGLFAGVGIIAIGVLRGGGDLYWFFSLNSVLIVFGGTLAAAMVNYPLKNILGLFAVLKNAFSSEEYDYQGIIGELVEKGEKARKNGVLSLEADLPSIESTFLRNGIELAINERDSARLRNYLNLEMSNIHNRHKMGQEIFFYLGAYAPAFGMLGTVMGLIIMMNNFSGNSGAEINSIDFDVAKKFAQLLGGMGLALITTFYGVLLANLVFLPIGGKLTRKSQEEMMLKSIVVEGIISIHSKEHPILMREKLMTFVPQSVRLES
;
A
#
# COMPACT_ATOMS: atom_id res chain seq x y z
N MET A 1 1.72 -15.49 3.37
CA MET A 1 1.78 -14.23 4.15
C MET A 1 3.20 -13.73 4.14
N ASP A 2 3.40 -12.47 3.87
CA ASP A 2 4.76 -11.90 3.87
C ASP A 2 5.25 -11.71 5.32
N PHE A 3 6.04 -12.66 5.78
CA PHE A 3 6.63 -12.67 7.12
C PHE A 3 7.48 -11.42 7.38
N GLY A 4 8.19 -10.90 6.38
CA GLY A 4 9.02 -9.72 6.52
C GLY A 4 8.25 -8.47 6.97
N THR A 5 7.05 -8.27 6.44
CA THR A 5 6.21 -7.12 6.82
C THR A 5 5.68 -7.24 8.25
N ILE A 6 5.25 -8.43 8.64
CA ILE A 6 4.74 -8.70 9.99
C ILE A 6 5.88 -8.54 11.00
N ILE A 7 7.03 -9.18 10.75
CA ILE A 7 8.21 -9.06 11.61
C ILE A 7 8.66 -7.60 11.71
N GLY A 8 8.74 -6.87 10.60
CA GLY A 8 9.13 -5.46 10.59
C GLY A 8 8.21 -4.58 11.43
N LEU A 9 6.88 -4.77 11.31
CA LEU A 9 5.91 -4.01 12.10
C LEU A 9 6.05 -4.30 13.60
N PHE A 10 6.10 -5.58 13.98
CA PHE A 10 6.25 -5.98 15.38
C PHE A 10 7.61 -5.58 15.96
N ALA A 11 8.70 -5.70 15.18
CA ALA A 11 10.02 -5.25 15.60
C ALA A 11 10.04 -3.74 15.83
N GLY A 12 9.42 -2.93 14.92
CA GLY A 12 9.33 -1.49 15.07
C GLY A 12 8.61 -1.07 16.34
N VAL A 13 7.43 -1.65 16.61
CA VAL A 13 6.68 -1.42 17.87
C VAL A 13 7.49 -1.92 19.06
N GLY A 14 8.10 -3.10 18.98
CA GLY A 14 8.89 -3.70 20.06
C GLY A 14 10.10 -2.86 20.43
N ILE A 15 10.84 -2.31 19.46
CA ILE A 15 12.00 -1.44 19.71
C ILE A 15 11.56 -0.16 20.45
N ILE A 16 10.43 0.44 20.03
CA ILE A 16 9.89 1.63 20.69
C ILE A 16 9.49 1.28 22.14
N ALA A 17 8.80 0.15 22.36
CA ALA A 17 8.40 -0.29 23.68
C ALA A 17 9.61 -0.56 24.60
N ILE A 18 10.64 -1.22 24.07
CA ILE A 18 11.91 -1.44 24.80
C ILE A 18 12.58 -0.11 25.14
N GLY A 19 12.59 0.86 24.22
CA GLY A 19 13.13 2.19 24.45
C GLY A 19 12.43 2.91 25.61
N VAL A 20 11.10 2.85 25.66
CA VAL A 20 10.29 3.43 26.74
C VAL A 20 10.62 2.76 28.10
N LEU A 21 10.62 1.42 28.14
CA LEU A 21 10.86 0.68 29.38
C LEU A 21 12.30 0.90 29.90
N ARG A 22 13.30 0.93 29.03
CA ARG A 22 14.69 1.24 29.42
C ARG A 22 14.89 2.67 29.89
N GLY A 23 14.07 3.60 29.37
CA GLY A 23 14.05 4.99 29.82
C GLY A 23 13.34 5.19 31.18
N GLY A 24 12.86 4.12 31.82
CA GLY A 24 12.10 4.19 33.09
C GLY A 24 10.66 4.62 32.91
N GLY A 25 10.15 4.61 31.66
CA GLY A 25 8.76 4.94 31.34
C GLY A 25 7.85 3.71 31.47
N ASP A 26 6.55 3.96 31.62
CA ASP A 26 5.50 2.96 31.56
C ASP A 26 4.76 3.05 30.22
N LEU A 27 4.51 1.92 29.57
CA LEU A 27 3.78 1.85 28.30
C LEU A 27 2.36 2.39 28.39
N TYR A 28 1.75 2.30 29.58
CA TYR A 28 0.41 2.84 29.82
C TYR A 28 0.34 4.36 29.63
N TRP A 29 1.42 5.10 29.88
CA TRP A 29 1.46 6.56 29.67
C TRP A 29 1.24 6.96 28.22
N PHE A 30 1.57 6.07 27.30
CA PHE A 30 1.42 6.31 25.86
C PHE A 30 0.02 5.95 25.35
N PHE A 31 -0.87 5.45 26.20
CA PHE A 31 -2.23 5.12 25.80
C PHE A 31 -3.20 6.25 26.12
N SER A 32 -3.72 6.91 25.10
CA SER A 32 -4.70 7.98 25.21
C SER A 32 -5.79 7.85 24.14
N LEU A 33 -7.01 7.53 24.58
CA LEU A 33 -8.15 7.39 23.67
C LEU A 33 -8.44 8.70 22.92
N ASN A 34 -8.33 9.84 23.60
CA ASN A 34 -8.56 11.16 22.99
C ASN A 34 -7.55 11.41 21.87
N SER A 35 -6.28 11.07 22.09
CA SER A 35 -5.21 11.21 21.09
C SER A 35 -5.44 10.30 19.89
N VAL A 36 -5.89 9.05 20.10
CA VAL A 36 -6.26 8.12 19.02
C VAL A 36 -7.41 8.69 18.21
N LEU A 37 -8.47 9.20 18.86
CA LEU A 37 -9.62 9.79 18.15
C LEU A 37 -9.23 11.01 17.31
N ILE A 38 -8.39 11.89 17.83
CA ILE A 38 -7.93 13.08 17.09
C ILE A 38 -7.11 12.67 15.88
N VAL A 39 -6.10 11.82 16.07
CA VAL A 39 -5.15 11.48 15.00
C VAL A 39 -5.77 10.51 14.01
N PHE A 40 -6.24 9.36 14.45
CA PHE A 40 -6.78 8.34 13.56
C PHE A 40 -8.12 8.77 12.96
N GLY A 41 -9.04 9.29 13.79
CA GLY A 41 -10.33 9.80 13.34
C GLY A 41 -10.19 10.97 12.39
N GLY A 42 -9.35 11.96 12.72
CA GLY A 42 -9.06 13.10 11.86
C GLY A 42 -8.42 12.70 10.53
N THR A 43 -7.45 11.78 10.56
CA THR A 43 -6.80 11.25 9.36
C THR A 43 -7.80 10.55 8.44
N LEU A 44 -8.69 9.71 8.99
CA LEU A 44 -9.75 9.06 8.21
C LEU A 44 -10.77 10.06 7.67
N ALA A 45 -11.18 11.03 8.48
CA ALA A 45 -12.11 12.08 8.04
C ALA A 45 -11.53 12.89 6.87
N ALA A 46 -10.25 13.29 6.94
CA ALA A 46 -9.58 13.98 5.84
C ALA A 46 -9.48 13.11 4.57
N ALA A 47 -9.21 11.81 4.73
CA ALA A 47 -9.24 10.89 3.61
C ALA A 47 -10.64 10.76 2.99
N MET A 48 -11.71 10.77 3.79
CA MET A 48 -13.11 10.75 3.32
C MET A 48 -13.49 12.02 2.55
N VAL A 49 -12.90 13.15 2.88
CA VAL A 49 -13.08 14.40 2.10
C VAL A 49 -12.39 14.31 0.74
N ASN A 50 -11.21 13.66 0.67
CA ASN A 50 -10.41 13.55 -0.54
C ASN A 50 -10.89 12.43 -1.49
N TYR A 51 -11.43 11.33 -0.95
CA TYR A 51 -11.82 10.15 -1.71
C TYR A 51 -13.25 9.72 -1.46
N PRO A 52 -13.96 9.17 -2.47
CA PRO A 52 -15.27 8.58 -2.29
C PRO A 52 -15.25 7.46 -1.21
N LEU A 53 -16.29 7.41 -0.39
CA LEU A 53 -16.41 6.45 0.72
C LEU A 53 -16.20 4.98 0.27
N LYS A 54 -16.64 4.65 -0.95
CA LYS A 54 -16.45 3.32 -1.54
C LYS A 54 -14.97 2.93 -1.64
N ASN A 55 -14.09 3.88 -1.99
CA ASN A 55 -12.66 3.64 -2.12
C ASN A 55 -12.01 3.40 -0.74
N ILE A 56 -12.47 4.14 0.29
CA ILE A 56 -11.97 3.98 1.67
C ILE A 56 -12.40 2.65 2.26
N LEU A 57 -13.65 2.24 2.04
CA LEU A 57 -14.10 0.89 2.47
C LEU A 57 -13.36 -0.22 1.73
N GLY A 58 -12.96 0.01 0.47
CA GLY A 58 -12.12 -0.89 -0.31
C GLY A 58 -10.69 -1.05 0.22
N LEU A 59 -10.19 -0.15 1.10
CA LEU A 59 -8.85 -0.24 1.67
C LEU A 59 -8.60 -1.54 2.45
N PHE A 60 -9.62 -2.12 3.08
CA PHE A 60 -9.49 -3.41 3.76
C PHE A 60 -9.10 -4.53 2.80
N ALA A 61 -9.65 -4.55 1.58
CA ALA A 61 -9.28 -5.52 0.55
C ALA A 61 -7.86 -5.25 0.04
N VAL A 62 -7.50 -3.99 -0.18
CA VAL A 62 -6.16 -3.58 -0.59
C VAL A 62 -5.13 -3.94 0.49
N LEU A 63 -5.47 -3.73 1.77
CA LEU A 63 -4.62 -4.10 2.90
C LEU A 63 -4.38 -5.63 2.94
N LYS A 64 -5.43 -6.43 2.74
CA LYS A 64 -5.30 -7.89 2.64
C LYS A 64 -4.30 -8.29 1.55
N ASN A 65 -4.34 -7.64 0.38
CA ASN A 65 -3.38 -7.87 -0.70
C ASN A 65 -1.94 -7.46 -0.32
N ALA A 66 -1.77 -6.39 0.47
CA ALA A 66 -0.44 -5.99 0.95
C ALA A 66 0.24 -7.08 1.79
N PHE A 67 -0.55 -7.87 2.54
CA PHE A 67 -0.05 -8.96 3.39
C PHE A 67 -0.06 -10.33 2.70
N SER A 68 -0.60 -10.44 1.49
CA SER A 68 -0.51 -11.66 0.68
C SER A 68 0.91 -11.81 0.15
N SER A 69 1.43 -13.05 0.15
CA SER A 69 2.66 -13.39 -0.55
C SER A 69 2.27 -13.89 -1.94
N GLU A 70 2.62 -13.14 -2.95
CA GLU A 70 2.54 -13.55 -4.34
C GLU A 70 3.97 -13.64 -4.87
N GLU A 71 4.40 -14.82 -5.25
CA GLU A 71 5.64 -15.04 -5.98
C GLU A 71 5.28 -15.05 -7.46
N TYR A 72 5.90 -14.16 -8.22
CA TYR A 72 5.71 -14.07 -9.66
C TYR A 72 6.72 -14.98 -10.36
N ASP A 73 6.25 -16.10 -10.88
CA ASP A 73 7.06 -17.03 -11.68
C ASP A 73 7.20 -16.51 -13.11
N TYR A 74 8.22 -15.67 -13.33
CA TYR A 74 8.53 -15.13 -14.66
C TYR A 74 8.97 -16.21 -15.64
N GLN A 75 9.69 -17.24 -15.17
CA GLN A 75 10.18 -18.30 -16.03
C GLN A 75 9.06 -19.23 -16.48
N GLY A 76 8.16 -19.60 -15.58
CA GLY A 76 6.99 -20.41 -15.89
C GLY A 76 6.09 -19.72 -16.93
N ILE A 77 5.81 -18.42 -16.76
CA ILE A 77 4.98 -17.69 -17.73
C ILE A 77 5.64 -17.53 -19.09
N ILE A 78 6.97 -17.31 -19.13
CA ILE A 78 7.73 -17.26 -20.40
C ILE A 78 7.70 -18.63 -21.08
N GLY A 79 7.88 -19.71 -20.32
CA GLY A 79 7.79 -21.08 -20.84
C GLY A 79 6.41 -21.37 -21.45
N GLU A 80 5.34 -21.02 -20.75
CA GLU A 80 3.96 -21.17 -21.22
C GLU A 80 3.71 -20.37 -22.52
N LEU A 81 4.19 -19.12 -22.58
CA LEU A 81 4.05 -18.27 -23.75
C LEU A 81 4.82 -18.84 -24.97
N VAL A 82 6.01 -19.34 -24.75
CA VAL A 82 6.84 -19.96 -25.82
C VAL A 82 6.17 -21.23 -26.36
N GLU A 83 5.66 -22.10 -25.48
CA GLU A 83 4.91 -23.30 -25.87
C GLU A 83 3.68 -22.96 -26.73
N LYS A 84 2.88 -21.97 -26.28
CA LYS A 84 1.74 -21.48 -27.05
C LYS A 84 2.17 -20.85 -28.39
N GLY A 85 3.31 -20.15 -28.39
CA GLY A 85 3.91 -19.60 -29.60
C GLY A 85 4.30 -20.68 -30.63
N GLU A 86 4.90 -21.78 -30.17
CA GLU A 86 5.19 -22.92 -31.03
C GLU A 86 3.94 -23.56 -31.64
N LYS A 87 2.91 -23.76 -30.81
CA LYS A 87 1.61 -24.31 -31.24
C LYS A 87 0.94 -23.40 -32.26
N ALA A 88 0.89 -22.10 -32.01
CA ALA A 88 0.31 -21.11 -32.90
C ALA A 88 1.07 -21.01 -34.23
N ARG A 89 2.41 -21.18 -34.24
CA ARG A 89 3.22 -21.16 -35.44
C ARG A 89 2.97 -22.39 -36.33
N LYS A 90 2.81 -23.57 -35.71
CA LYS A 90 2.58 -24.85 -36.42
C LYS A 90 1.14 -24.97 -36.92
N ASN A 91 0.16 -24.63 -36.09
CA ASN A 91 -1.25 -24.95 -36.33
C ASN A 91 -2.13 -23.71 -36.54
N GLY A 92 -1.53 -22.51 -36.48
CA GLY A 92 -2.25 -21.22 -36.53
C GLY A 92 -2.71 -20.77 -35.16
N VAL A 93 -2.94 -19.45 -34.99
CA VAL A 93 -3.35 -18.84 -33.72
C VAL A 93 -4.70 -19.39 -33.22
N LEU A 94 -5.60 -19.77 -34.14
CA LEU A 94 -6.90 -20.36 -33.82
C LEU A 94 -6.80 -21.67 -33.04
N SER A 95 -5.67 -22.41 -33.20
CA SER A 95 -5.46 -23.66 -32.44
C SER A 95 -5.32 -23.46 -30.93
N LEU A 96 -5.12 -22.23 -30.44
CA LEU A 96 -5.05 -21.89 -29.03
C LEU A 96 -6.43 -21.76 -28.37
N GLU A 97 -7.52 -21.72 -29.14
CA GLU A 97 -8.88 -21.65 -28.62
C GLU A 97 -9.18 -22.83 -27.69
N ALA A 98 -8.71 -24.02 -28.05
CA ALA A 98 -8.87 -25.23 -27.24
C ALA A 98 -8.14 -25.16 -25.88
N ASP A 99 -7.11 -24.33 -25.77
CA ASP A 99 -6.30 -24.20 -24.56
C ASP A 99 -6.83 -23.11 -23.59
N LEU A 100 -7.74 -22.23 -24.05
CA LEU A 100 -8.28 -21.12 -23.21
C LEU A 100 -8.81 -21.56 -21.85
N PRO A 101 -9.55 -22.69 -21.72
CA PRO A 101 -10.06 -23.11 -20.42
C PRO A 101 -8.98 -23.56 -19.43
N SER A 102 -7.79 -23.95 -19.91
CA SER A 102 -6.68 -24.42 -19.09
C SER A 102 -5.79 -23.29 -18.56
N ILE A 103 -5.95 -22.06 -19.09
CA ILE A 103 -5.14 -20.91 -18.69
C ILE A 103 -5.67 -20.32 -17.38
N GLU A 104 -4.87 -20.38 -16.33
CA GLU A 104 -5.23 -19.84 -15.02
C GLU A 104 -5.27 -18.30 -15.00
N SER A 105 -4.30 -17.66 -15.65
CA SER A 105 -4.21 -16.19 -15.73
C SER A 105 -5.31 -15.60 -16.59
N THR A 106 -6.24 -14.88 -15.98
CA THR A 106 -7.35 -14.20 -16.69
C THR A 106 -6.81 -13.21 -17.73
N PHE A 107 -5.73 -12.48 -17.43
CA PHE A 107 -5.13 -11.53 -18.34
C PHE A 107 -4.54 -12.21 -19.57
N LEU A 108 -3.82 -13.33 -19.39
CA LEU A 108 -3.27 -14.12 -20.49
C LEU A 108 -4.39 -14.73 -21.34
N ARG A 109 -5.41 -15.31 -20.71
CA ARG A 109 -6.57 -15.91 -21.39
C ARG A 109 -7.30 -14.89 -22.27
N ASN A 110 -7.66 -13.74 -21.71
CA ASN A 110 -8.34 -12.69 -22.45
C ASN A 110 -7.47 -12.15 -23.60
N GLY A 111 -6.17 -12.03 -23.36
CA GLY A 111 -5.23 -11.57 -24.37
C GLY A 111 -5.05 -12.55 -25.54
N ILE A 112 -5.05 -13.86 -25.29
CA ILE A 112 -5.03 -14.88 -26.36
C ILE A 112 -6.36 -14.90 -27.12
N GLU A 113 -7.49 -14.78 -26.41
CA GLU A 113 -8.81 -14.68 -27.05
C GLU A 113 -8.90 -13.47 -27.99
N LEU A 114 -8.36 -12.31 -27.55
CA LEU A 114 -8.23 -11.13 -28.41
C LEU A 114 -7.31 -11.39 -29.61
N ALA A 115 -6.19 -12.08 -29.41
CA ALA A 115 -5.25 -12.40 -30.50
C ALA A 115 -5.82 -13.35 -31.55
N ILE A 116 -6.78 -14.21 -31.17
CA ILE A 116 -7.51 -15.08 -32.10
C ILE A 116 -8.47 -14.26 -32.99
N ASN A 117 -9.12 -13.24 -32.40
CA ASN A 117 -10.18 -12.48 -33.06
C ASN A 117 -9.70 -11.23 -33.81
N GLU A 118 -8.59 -10.61 -33.38
CA GLU A 118 -8.04 -9.41 -34.01
C GLU A 118 -6.92 -9.79 -35.01
N ARG A 119 -7.00 -9.21 -36.21
CA ARG A 119 -6.00 -9.46 -37.27
C ARG A 119 -4.88 -8.44 -37.26
N ASP A 120 -5.13 -7.25 -36.74
CA ASP A 120 -4.16 -6.16 -36.70
C ASP A 120 -3.36 -6.19 -35.39
N SER A 121 -2.06 -6.47 -35.50
CA SER A 121 -1.15 -6.52 -34.36
C SER A 121 -1.03 -5.19 -33.61
N ALA A 122 -1.17 -4.05 -34.30
CA ALA A 122 -1.11 -2.73 -33.68
C ALA A 122 -2.38 -2.46 -32.82
N ARG A 123 -3.54 -2.86 -33.32
CA ARG A 123 -4.80 -2.77 -32.55
C ARG A 123 -4.77 -3.70 -31.34
N LEU A 124 -4.33 -4.95 -31.51
CA LEU A 124 -4.18 -5.89 -30.42
C LEU A 124 -3.29 -5.33 -29.30
N ARG A 125 -2.11 -4.78 -29.68
CA ARG A 125 -1.20 -4.13 -28.73
C ARG A 125 -1.86 -2.97 -27.99
N ASN A 126 -2.61 -2.13 -28.70
CA ASN A 126 -3.30 -1.00 -28.10
C ASN A 126 -4.35 -1.44 -27.08
N TYR A 127 -5.15 -2.48 -27.36
CA TYR A 127 -6.13 -3.02 -26.43
C TYR A 127 -5.46 -3.59 -25.17
N LEU A 128 -4.41 -4.39 -25.32
CA LEU A 128 -3.69 -4.97 -24.19
C LEU A 128 -3.04 -3.90 -23.31
N ASN A 129 -2.43 -2.88 -23.94
CA ASN A 129 -1.85 -1.75 -23.22
C ASN A 129 -2.91 -0.91 -22.49
N LEU A 130 -4.10 -0.73 -23.07
CA LEU A 130 -5.21 -0.03 -22.43
C LEU A 130 -5.71 -0.80 -21.20
N GLU A 131 -5.86 -2.13 -21.28
CA GLU A 131 -6.24 -2.97 -20.15
C GLU A 131 -5.18 -2.90 -19.04
N MET A 132 -3.89 -3.01 -19.40
CA MET A 132 -2.78 -2.89 -18.45
C MET A 132 -2.76 -1.51 -17.75
N SER A 133 -2.98 -0.43 -18.51
CA SER A 133 -3.06 0.93 -17.97
C SER A 133 -4.24 1.09 -16.98
N ASN A 134 -5.40 0.51 -17.29
CA ASN A 134 -6.55 0.54 -16.39
C ASN A 134 -6.28 -0.22 -15.08
N ILE A 135 -5.58 -1.35 -15.14
CA ILE A 135 -5.17 -2.10 -13.94
C ILE A 135 -4.19 -1.25 -13.12
N HIS A 136 -3.17 -0.68 -13.78
CA HIS A 136 -2.19 0.19 -13.12
C HIS A 136 -2.85 1.39 -12.41
N ASN A 137 -3.80 2.06 -13.07
CA ASN A 137 -4.51 3.21 -12.49
C ASN A 137 -5.32 2.82 -11.26
N ARG A 138 -5.95 1.64 -11.25
CA ARG A 138 -6.67 1.13 -10.06
C ARG A 138 -5.70 0.86 -8.90
N HIS A 139 -4.54 0.28 -9.17
CA HIS A 139 -3.50 0.04 -8.14
C HIS A 139 -2.96 1.35 -7.60
N LYS A 140 -2.67 2.30 -8.48
CA LYS A 140 -2.18 3.64 -8.12
C LYS A 140 -3.13 4.36 -7.19
N MET A 141 -4.44 4.33 -7.48
CA MET A 141 -5.46 4.93 -6.60
C MET A 141 -5.42 4.34 -5.18
N GLY A 142 -5.29 3.01 -5.04
CA GLY A 142 -5.17 2.37 -3.74
C GLY A 142 -3.89 2.77 -3.00
N GLN A 143 -2.76 2.89 -3.71
CA GLN A 143 -1.47 3.32 -3.15
C GLN A 143 -1.52 4.77 -2.67
N GLU A 144 -2.08 5.67 -3.49
CA GLU A 144 -2.21 7.09 -3.20
C GLU A 144 -2.95 7.34 -1.88
N ILE A 145 -4.02 6.59 -1.60
CA ILE A 145 -4.76 6.74 -0.34
C ILE A 145 -3.84 6.49 0.86
N PHE A 146 -2.99 5.45 0.83
CA PHE A 146 -2.03 5.19 1.91
C PHE A 146 -0.98 6.28 2.05
N PHE A 147 -0.49 6.85 0.95
CA PHE A 147 0.45 7.98 1.01
C PHE A 147 -0.22 9.23 1.59
N TYR A 148 -1.48 9.52 1.25
CA TYR A 148 -2.21 10.65 1.84
C TYR A 148 -2.53 10.41 3.32
N LEU A 149 -2.90 9.20 3.73
CA LEU A 149 -3.04 8.86 5.15
C LEU A 149 -1.72 9.09 5.90
N GLY A 150 -0.59 8.71 5.30
CA GLY A 150 0.74 8.98 5.82
C GLY A 150 1.08 10.47 5.94
N ALA A 151 0.58 11.31 5.05
CA ALA A 151 0.74 12.77 5.10
C ALA A 151 -0.20 13.42 6.13
N TYR A 152 -1.45 12.95 6.23
CA TYR A 152 -2.43 13.53 7.14
C TYR A 152 -2.19 13.18 8.61
N ALA A 153 -1.72 11.96 8.91
CA ALA A 153 -1.54 11.52 10.30
C ALA A 153 -0.61 12.44 11.13
N PRO A 154 0.59 12.86 10.66
CA PRO A 154 1.41 13.82 11.37
C PRO A 154 0.77 15.22 11.47
N ALA A 155 0.01 15.64 10.45
CA ALA A 155 -0.70 16.92 10.47
C ALA A 155 -1.76 16.94 11.58
N PHE A 156 -2.55 15.87 11.73
CA PHE A 156 -3.49 15.73 12.87
C PHE A 156 -2.76 15.54 14.20
N GLY A 157 -1.57 14.95 14.19
CA GLY A 157 -0.68 14.93 15.36
C GLY A 157 -0.32 16.35 15.83
N MET A 158 0.12 17.21 14.91
CA MET A 158 0.41 18.63 15.19
C MET A 158 -0.84 19.41 15.61
N LEU A 159 -1.98 19.16 14.97
CA LEU A 159 -3.25 19.78 15.34
C LEU A 159 -3.62 19.41 16.79
N GLY A 160 -3.39 18.16 17.18
CA GLY A 160 -3.57 17.71 18.57
C GLY A 160 -2.64 18.42 19.55
N THR A 161 -1.41 18.80 19.17
CA THR A 161 -0.54 19.61 20.04
C THR A 161 -1.14 20.99 20.28
N VAL A 162 -1.64 21.63 19.24
CA VAL A 162 -2.28 22.94 19.36
C VAL A 162 -3.54 22.84 20.24
N MET A 163 -4.36 21.82 20.03
CA MET A 163 -5.55 21.58 20.87
C MET A 163 -5.17 21.35 22.33
N GLY A 164 -4.16 20.55 22.62
CA GLY A 164 -3.67 20.30 23.98
C GLY A 164 -3.20 21.58 24.67
N LEU A 165 -2.47 22.45 23.95
CA LEU A 165 -2.03 23.74 24.47
C LEU A 165 -3.20 24.72 24.70
N ILE A 166 -4.20 24.75 23.79
CA ILE A 166 -5.39 25.58 23.97
C ILE A 166 -6.19 25.14 25.22
N ILE A 167 -6.40 23.82 25.40
CA ILE A 167 -7.08 23.28 26.58
C ILE A 167 -6.30 23.65 27.86
N MET A 168 -4.97 23.48 27.81
CA MET A 168 -4.09 23.85 28.89
C MET A 168 -4.25 25.33 29.28
N MET A 169 -4.21 26.24 28.32
CA MET A 169 -4.33 27.67 28.53
C MET A 169 -5.71 28.05 29.07
N ASN A 170 -6.78 27.48 28.54
CA ASN A 170 -8.13 27.72 29.02
C ASN A 170 -8.34 27.24 30.45
N ASN A 171 -7.84 26.08 30.82
CA ASN A 171 -7.93 25.54 32.17
C ASN A 171 -7.13 26.39 33.18
N PHE A 172 -6.03 27.00 32.73
CA PHE A 172 -5.23 27.92 33.55
C PHE A 172 -5.95 29.25 33.75
N SER A 173 -6.58 29.82 32.72
CA SER A 173 -7.23 31.12 32.73
C SER A 173 -8.62 31.07 33.41
N GLY A 174 -9.39 30.00 33.18
CA GLY A 174 -10.81 29.92 33.60
C GLY A 174 -11.06 29.81 35.11
N ASN A 175 -10.02 29.48 35.90
CA ASN A 175 -10.13 29.32 37.35
C ASN A 175 -9.66 30.54 38.18
N SER A 176 -9.46 31.67 37.51
CA SER A 176 -8.98 32.91 38.19
C SER A 176 -10.08 33.64 38.97
N GLY A 177 -11.31 33.14 39.00
CA GLY A 177 -12.45 33.77 39.65
C GLY A 177 -12.96 33.11 40.95
N ALA A 178 -12.35 32.01 41.42
CA ALA A 178 -12.73 31.36 42.67
C ALA A 178 -11.87 31.85 43.84
N GLU A 179 -12.54 32.20 44.93
CA GLU A 179 -12.06 32.82 46.16
C GLU A 179 -10.68 32.37 46.66
N ILE A 180 -9.89 33.36 47.10
CA ILE A 180 -8.49 33.35 47.54
C ILE A 180 -8.24 32.60 48.87
N ASN A 181 -9.04 31.64 49.26
CA ASN A 181 -8.99 31.07 50.63
C ASN A 181 -8.27 29.70 50.77
N SER A 182 -7.62 29.17 49.69
CA SER A 182 -6.81 27.94 49.80
C SER A 182 -5.69 27.93 48.76
N ILE A 183 -4.70 28.76 48.95
CA ILE A 183 -3.62 29.06 47.98
C ILE A 183 -2.80 27.80 47.62
N ASP A 184 -2.47 26.93 48.56
CA ASP A 184 -1.58 25.79 48.32
C ASP A 184 -2.25 24.63 47.53
N PHE A 185 -3.53 24.37 47.73
CA PHE A 185 -4.23 23.28 47.05
C PHE A 185 -4.59 23.62 45.60
N ASP A 186 -4.78 24.88 45.29
CA ASP A 186 -5.13 25.37 43.94
C ASP A 186 -3.94 25.38 43.01
N VAL A 187 -2.73 25.67 43.48
CA VAL A 187 -1.50 25.69 42.70
C VAL A 187 -1.12 24.27 42.21
N ALA A 188 -1.15 23.29 43.09
CA ALA A 188 -0.84 21.89 42.71
C ALA A 188 -1.84 21.33 41.71
N LYS A 189 -3.14 21.65 41.87
CA LYS A 189 -4.20 21.25 40.94
C LYS A 189 -4.01 21.91 39.54
N LYS A 190 -3.73 23.20 39.53
CA LYS A 190 -3.44 23.95 38.31
C LYS A 190 -2.21 23.41 37.60
N PHE A 191 -1.15 23.08 38.34
CA PHE A 191 0.06 22.48 37.75
C PHE A 191 -0.20 21.10 37.16
N ALA A 192 -0.99 20.25 37.83
CA ALA A 192 -1.40 18.94 37.29
C ALA A 192 -2.23 19.06 36.00
N GLN A 193 -3.11 20.07 35.90
CA GLN A 193 -3.87 20.35 34.67
C GLN A 193 -2.97 20.83 33.52
N LEU A 194 -1.95 21.63 33.81
CA LEU A 194 -0.93 22.04 32.83
C LEU A 194 -0.18 20.82 32.25
N LEU A 195 0.28 19.94 33.16
CA LEU A 195 0.97 18.70 32.74
C LEU A 195 0.07 17.77 31.90
N GLY A 196 -1.23 17.69 32.23
CA GLY A 196 -2.21 16.90 31.48
C GLY A 196 -2.40 17.40 30.05
N GLY A 197 -2.49 18.72 29.83
CA GLY A 197 -2.58 19.32 28.50
C GLY A 197 -1.31 19.10 27.65
N MET A 198 -0.14 19.21 28.29
CA MET A 198 1.14 18.89 27.64
C MET A 198 1.22 17.41 27.25
N GLY A 199 0.76 16.50 28.12
CA GLY A 199 0.71 15.07 27.85
C GLY A 199 -0.12 14.75 26.60
N LEU A 200 -1.32 15.32 26.48
CA LEU A 200 -2.16 15.17 25.30
C LEU A 200 -1.43 15.64 24.03
N ALA A 201 -0.80 16.81 24.09
CA ALA A 201 -0.05 17.39 22.97
C ALA A 201 1.07 16.47 22.48
N LEU A 202 1.87 15.92 23.39
CA LEU A 202 2.99 15.03 23.03
C LEU A 202 2.51 13.68 22.48
N ILE A 203 1.48 13.09 23.08
CA ILE A 203 0.96 11.78 22.67
C ILE A 203 0.30 11.84 21.27
N THR A 204 -0.41 12.93 20.94
CA THR A 204 -0.99 13.10 19.60
C THR A 204 0.10 13.15 18.53
N THR A 205 1.19 13.89 18.77
CA THR A 205 2.33 13.93 17.83
C THR A 205 2.97 12.56 17.70
N PHE A 206 3.19 11.87 18.81
CA PHE A 206 3.73 10.51 18.80
C PHE A 206 2.88 9.57 17.94
N TYR A 207 1.57 9.55 18.10
CA TYR A 207 0.68 8.73 17.26
C TYR A 207 0.71 9.13 15.80
N GLY A 208 0.71 10.43 15.50
CA GLY A 208 0.77 10.93 14.13
C GLY A 208 2.00 10.43 13.39
N VAL A 209 3.18 10.57 14.01
CA VAL A 209 4.45 10.12 13.44
C VAL A 209 4.54 8.60 13.35
N LEU A 210 4.08 7.88 14.38
CA LEU A 210 4.10 6.43 14.43
C LEU A 210 3.21 5.83 13.34
N LEU A 211 1.97 6.25 13.23
CA LEU A 211 1.04 5.76 12.20
C LEU A 211 1.54 6.05 10.79
N ALA A 212 2.08 7.25 10.56
CA ALA A 212 2.62 7.61 9.25
C ALA A 212 3.78 6.71 8.84
N ASN A 213 4.82 6.62 9.69
CA ASN A 213 6.10 6.03 9.30
C ASN A 213 6.17 4.51 9.53
N LEU A 214 5.38 3.96 10.44
CA LEU A 214 5.40 2.53 10.71
C LEU A 214 4.26 1.77 10.03
N VAL A 215 3.16 2.46 9.67
CA VAL A 215 1.98 1.81 9.10
C VAL A 215 1.71 2.29 7.68
N PHE A 216 1.31 3.55 7.48
CA PHE A 216 0.75 4.01 6.22
C PHE A 216 1.79 4.07 5.09
N LEU A 217 2.91 4.71 5.30
CA LEU A 217 3.96 4.86 4.27
C LEU A 217 4.61 3.52 3.88
N PRO A 218 4.97 2.61 4.82
CA PRO A 218 5.49 1.30 4.46
C PRO A 218 4.48 0.44 3.68
N ILE A 219 3.20 0.48 4.03
CA ILE A 219 2.15 -0.24 3.31
C ILE A 219 2.00 0.33 1.90
N GLY A 220 1.94 1.65 1.73
CA GLY A 220 1.90 2.31 0.43
C GLY A 220 3.08 1.93 -0.45
N GLY A 221 4.30 1.98 0.10
CA GLY A 221 5.52 1.57 -0.58
C GLY A 221 5.54 0.10 -1.00
N LYS A 222 5.01 -0.79 -0.15
CA LYS A 222 4.89 -2.20 -0.46
C LYS A 222 3.89 -2.47 -1.60
N LEU A 223 2.73 -1.83 -1.56
CA LEU A 223 1.73 -1.92 -2.63
C LEU A 223 2.30 -1.42 -3.95
N THR A 224 3.13 -0.37 -3.91
CA THR A 224 3.81 0.14 -5.11
C THR A 224 4.75 -0.90 -5.71
N ARG A 225 5.58 -1.56 -4.90
CA ARG A 225 6.49 -2.62 -5.38
C ARG A 225 5.73 -3.80 -5.95
N LYS A 226 4.70 -4.32 -5.25
CA LYS A 226 3.86 -5.40 -5.77
C LYS A 226 3.20 -5.05 -7.09
N SER A 227 2.68 -3.84 -7.21
CA SER A 227 2.09 -3.36 -8.46
C SER A 227 3.12 -3.30 -9.59
N GLN A 228 4.37 -2.89 -9.32
CA GLN A 228 5.43 -2.86 -10.32
C GLN A 228 5.80 -4.27 -10.81
N GLU A 229 5.90 -5.23 -9.90
CA GLU A 229 6.18 -6.64 -10.23
C GLU A 229 5.05 -7.24 -11.07
N GLU A 230 3.79 -7.00 -10.69
CA GLU A 230 2.64 -7.44 -11.48
C GLU A 230 2.59 -6.78 -12.88
N MET A 231 2.89 -5.47 -12.97
CA MET A 231 2.94 -4.78 -14.27
C MET A 231 4.09 -5.31 -15.15
N MET A 232 5.22 -5.70 -14.57
CA MET A 232 6.31 -6.34 -15.29
C MET A 232 5.86 -7.68 -15.88
N LEU A 233 5.20 -8.54 -15.08
CA LEU A 233 4.65 -9.81 -15.57
C LEU A 233 3.65 -9.58 -16.71
N LYS A 234 2.72 -8.61 -16.55
CA LYS A 234 1.76 -8.28 -17.61
C LYS A 234 2.42 -7.76 -18.87
N SER A 235 3.52 -7.01 -18.76
CA SER A 235 4.30 -6.55 -19.91
C SER A 235 4.92 -7.73 -20.68
N ILE A 236 5.43 -8.74 -19.97
CA ILE A 236 5.93 -9.99 -20.58
C ILE A 236 4.77 -10.69 -21.32
N VAL A 237 3.60 -10.77 -20.69
CA VAL A 237 2.42 -11.41 -21.32
C VAL A 237 1.99 -10.65 -22.57
N VAL A 238 1.92 -9.31 -22.53
CA VAL A 238 1.56 -8.49 -23.70
C VAL A 238 2.54 -8.75 -24.85
N GLU A 239 3.84 -8.69 -24.57
CA GLU A 239 4.85 -8.88 -25.60
C GLU A 239 4.85 -10.32 -26.14
N GLY A 240 4.60 -11.31 -25.26
CA GLY A 240 4.43 -12.71 -25.64
C GLY A 240 3.23 -12.93 -26.56
N ILE A 241 2.07 -12.35 -26.24
CA ILE A 241 0.86 -12.43 -27.05
C ILE A 241 1.08 -11.80 -28.45
N ILE A 242 1.76 -10.66 -28.51
CA ILE A 242 2.10 -10.02 -29.78
C ILE A 242 3.06 -10.90 -30.61
N SER A 243 4.04 -11.54 -29.98
CA SER A 243 4.96 -12.48 -30.64
C SER A 243 4.23 -13.73 -31.15
N ILE A 244 3.26 -14.27 -30.39
CA ILE A 244 2.37 -15.37 -30.81
C ILE A 244 1.56 -14.96 -32.04
N HIS A 245 0.92 -13.79 -31.99
CA HIS A 245 0.10 -13.26 -33.08
C HIS A 245 0.92 -13.05 -34.37
N SER A 246 2.16 -12.56 -34.25
CA SER A 246 3.09 -12.34 -35.34
C SER A 246 3.78 -13.63 -35.82
N LYS A 247 3.51 -14.78 -35.19
CA LYS A 247 4.15 -16.08 -35.47
C LYS A 247 5.67 -16.02 -35.39
N GLU A 248 6.21 -15.24 -34.46
CA GLU A 248 7.64 -15.08 -34.25
C GLU A 248 8.32 -16.42 -33.92
N HIS A 249 9.62 -16.54 -34.22
CA HIS A 249 10.33 -17.78 -33.94
C HIS A 249 10.47 -17.99 -32.43
N PRO A 250 10.15 -19.20 -31.87
CA PRO A 250 10.15 -19.43 -30.43
C PRO A 250 11.44 -19.06 -29.73
N ILE A 251 12.59 -19.29 -30.32
CA ILE A 251 13.90 -18.91 -29.79
C ILE A 251 14.01 -17.38 -29.65
N LEU A 252 13.66 -16.64 -30.72
CA LEU A 252 13.68 -15.16 -30.67
C LEU A 252 12.68 -14.61 -29.67
N MET A 253 11.50 -15.19 -29.62
CA MET A 253 10.48 -14.85 -28.65
C MET A 253 10.99 -15.04 -27.21
N ARG A 254 11.61 -16.19 -26.89
CA ARG A 254 12.19 -16.45 -25.58
C ARG A 254 13.27 -15.42 -25.22
N GLU A 255 14.24 -15.18 -26.10
CA GLU A 255 15.29 -14.19 -25.90
C GLU A 255 14.72 -12.80 -25.63
N LYS A 256 13.73 -12.39 -26.41
CA LYS A 256 13.03 -11.11 -26.26
C LYS A 256 12.32 -11.02 -24.90
N LEU A 257 11.57 -12.03 -24.49
CA LEU A 257 10.86 -12.04 -23.21
C LEU A 257 11.81 -12.08 -22.01
N MET A 258 12.94 -12.77 -22.14
CA MET A 258 13.99 -12.80 -21.12
C MET A 258 14.64 -11.44 -20.88
N THR A 259 14.54 -10.47 -21.82
CA THR A 259 15.07 -9.11 -21.57
C THR A 259 14.33 -8.36 -20.46
N PHE A 260 13.09 -8.70 -20.20
CA PHE A 260 12.30 -8.11 -19.10
C PHE A 260 12.71 -8.62 -17.71
N VAL A 261 13.32 -9.80 -17.64
CA VAL A 261 13.68 -10.46 -16.38
C VAL A 261 15.06 -9.98 -15.91
N PRO A 262 15.21 -9.66 -14.59
CA PRO A 262 16.51 -9.29 -14.03
C PRO A 262 17.60 -10.34 -14.29
N GLN A 263 18.85 -9.89 -14.44
CA GLN A 263 19.98 -10.80 -14.72
C GLN A 263 20.15 -11.92 -13.68
N SER A 264 19.86 -11.65 -12.41
CA SER A 264 19.94 -12.63 -11.32
C SER A 264 19.04 -13.85 -11.58
N VAL A 265 17.86 -13.65 -12.15
CA VAL A 265 16.91 -14.73 -12.44
C VAL A 265 17.21 -15.45 -13.76
N ARG A 266 17.95 -14.79 -14.69
CA ARG A 266 18.38 -15.40 -15.97
C ARG A 266 19.50 -16.44 -15.80
N LEU A 267 20.31 -16.30 -14.74
CA LEU A 267 21.48 -17.17 -14.49
C LEU A 267 21.12 -18.50 -13.80
N GLU A 268 19.89 -18.67 -13.34
CA GLU A 268 19.38 -19.89 -12.73
C GLU A 268 18.72 -20.85 -13.75
N SER A 269 18.78 -20.53 -15.04
CA SER A 269 18.18 -21.30 -16.14
C SER A 269 19.24 -22.12 -16.95
#